data_d8917155c49694bc9874754ac55e7bab
#
_entry.id   d8917155c49694bc9874754ac55e7bab
#
_cell.length_a   1.000
_cell.length_b   1.000
_cell.length_c   1.000
_cell.angle_alpha   90.00
_cell.angle_beta   90.00
_cell.angle_gamma   90.00
#
_symmetry.space_group_name_H-M   'P 1'
#
loop_
_entity.id
_entity.type
_entity.pdbx_description
1 polymer ?
#
loop_
_entity_poly.entity_id
_entity_poly.type
_entity_poly.pdbx_seq_one_letter_code
_entity_poly.pdbx_strand_id
1 'polypeptide(L)'
;MDILSGLSDPGLWQEYFEYKRASGRLLNREEQELSVFIRQQQYLPIVETIQNGGTFPPPKKSAISKMNSAKKRIVYTYPPAENQVLKLMTYLLLRQYDHCFSDNLYSFRAGRTPKDAIRHLTRHPEISRMWSYKADISNYFNSIPVGQILPILERTISAEPELYRFIASLLTNPLVNDNGKLVSEEKGIMAGTPISTFLANLYLSELDAHFAAKGILYARYSDDIIVFSESREELEQQVSFISRFLANAGLFMNPSKESRTAPGEFWVFLGFSFHNGVIDIAPASVEKLKAKMRRKTRALARWRDRKKAPGKNAAKAFIRAFNRKLFEGVPEHDLTWARWYFPVITTDVSLKVIDAYAQSCIRTLATGKHTKAAYQFRYEDMKKLGYVTLVSRYYGDRNEEN
;
A
#
# COMPACT_ATOMS: atom_id res chain seq x y z
N MET A 1 5.10 -20.79 -19.36
CA MET A 1 6.53 -20.86 -18.98
C MET A 1 6.59 -21.42 -17.59
N ASP A 2 7.48 -22.38 -17.32
CA ASP A 2 7.73 -22.84 -15.95
C ASP A 2 8.46 -21.75 -15.16
N ILE A 3 7.87 -21.34 -14.06
CA ILE A 3 8.39 -20.21 -13.25
C ILE A 3 9.75 -20.55 -12.65
N LEU A 4 9.98 -21.80 -12.17
CA LEU A 4 11.27 -22.17 -11.59
C LEU A 4 12.39 -22.12 -12.62
N SER A 5 12.16 -22.60 -13.83
CA SER A 5 13.12 -22.47 -14.94
C SER A 5 13.36 -21.00 -15.28
N GLY A 6 12.32 -20.19 -15.28
CA GLY A 6 12.40 -18.74 -15.51
C GLY A 6 13.26 -17.99 -14.50
N LEU A 7 13.40 -18.48 -13.26
CA LEU A 7 14.28 -17.86 -12.26
C LEU A 7 15.78 -17.94 -12.63
N SER A 8 16.17 -18.84 -13.52
CA SER A 8 17.54 -18.95 -14.04
C SER A 8 17.78 -18.09 -15.27
N ASP A 9 16.75 -17.52 -15.88
CA ASP A 9 16.83 -16.73 -17.12
C ASP A 9 17.31 -15.30 -16.86
N PRO A 10 18.50 -14.90 -17.34
CA PRO A 10 18.99 -13.53 -17.22
C PRO A 10 18.08 -12.49 -17.86
N GLY A 11 17.36 -12.85 -18.94
CA GLY A 11 16.43 -11.95 -19.63
C GLY A 11 15.26 -11.56 -18.75
N LEU A 12 14.68 -12.51 -17.99
CA LEU A 12 13.59 -12.24 -17.04
C LEU A 12 14.06 -11.40 -15.84
N TRP A 13 15.29 -11.57 -15.40
CA TRP A 13 15.89 -10.70 -14.38
C TRP A 13 16.06 -9.27 -14.88
N GLN A 14 16.47 -9.09 -16.14
CA GLN A 14 16.60 -7.77 -16.75
C GLN A 14 15.21 -7.12 -16.94
N GLU A 15 14.22 -7.86 -17.44
CA GLU A 15 12.83 -7.38 -17.55
C GLU A 15 12.29 -6.94 -16.18
N TYR A 16 12.50 -7.76 -15.14
CA TYR A 16 12.11 -7.44 -13.78
C TYR A 16 12.80 -6.18 -13.25
N PHE A 17 14.09 -6.02 -13.54
CA PHE A 17 14.85 -4.82 -13.17
C PHE A 17 14.27 -3.56 -13.80
N GLU A 18 14.02 -3.58 -15.11
CA GLU A 18 13.41 -2.45 -15.83
C GLU A 18 12.00 -2.13 -15.31
N TYR A 19 11.19 -3.16 -15.06
CA TYR A 19 9.89 -2.99 -14.43
C TYR A 19 10.00 -2.31 -13.05
N LYS A 20 10.94 -2.73 -12.22
CA LYS A 20 11.16 -2.15 -10.88
C LYS A 20 11.64 -0.71 -10.97
N ARG A 21 12.49 -0.43 -11.93
CA ARG A 21 13.02 0.90 -12.21
C ARG A 21 11.91 1.83 -12.71
N ALA A 22 11.16 1.42 -13.70
CA ALA A 22 10.01 2.15 -14.25
C ALA A 22 8.91 2.39 -13.19
N SER A 23 8.68 1.44 -12.27
CA SER A 23 7.72 1.62 -11.17
C SER A 23 8.16 2.64 -10.11
N GLY A 24 9.44 3.05 -10.10
CA GLY A 24 10.05 4.02 -9.20
C GLY A 24 9.99 3.71 -7.71
N ARG A 25 9.82 2.47 -7.42
CA ARG A 25 9.78 1.97 -6.05
C ARG A 25 11.15 1.63 -5.48
N LEU A 26 12.21 1.74 -6.32
CA LEU A 26 13.58 1.50 -5.89
C LEU A 26 14.23 2.80 -5.41
N LEU A 27 14.82 2.77 -4.22
CA LEU A 27 15.77 3.79 -3.81
C LEU A 27 17.07 3.57 -4.60
N ASN A 28 17.84 4.64 -4.85
CA ASN A 28 19.11 4.55 -5.60
C ASN A 28 20.04 3.43 -5.08
N ARG A 29 20.07 3.21 -3.77
CA ARG A 29 20.84 2.14 -3.16
C ARG A 29 20.29 0.75 -3.52
N GLU A 30 18.98 0.58 -3.45
CA GLU A 30 18.32 -0.70 -3.77
C GLU A 30 18.46 -1.03 -5.26
N GLU A 31 18.43 -0.01 -6.13
CA GLU A 31 18.67 -0.15 -7.57
C GLU A 31 20.09 -0.66 -7.84
N GLN A 32 21.09 -0.06 -7.19
CA GLN A 32 22.47 -0.50 -7.30
C GLN A 32 22.67 -1.93 -6.77
N GLU A 33 22.12 -2.25 -5.61
CA GLU A 33 22.19 -3.59 -5.02
C GLU A 33 21.55 -4.65 -5.95
N LEU A 34 20.38 -4.36 -6.51
CA LEU A 34 19.70 -5.26 -7.45
C LEU A 34 20.49 -5.40 -8.77
N SER A 35 21.01 -4.30 -9.31
CA SER A 35 21.85 -4.35 -10.51
C SER A 35 23.10 -5.21 -10.35
N VAL A 36 23.78 -5.10 -9.19
CA VAL A 36 24.95 -5.93 -8.87
C VAL A 36 24.55 -7.40 -8.74
N PHE A 37 23.45 -7.68 -8.01
CA PHE A 37 22.91 -9.02 -7.80
C PHE A 37 22.64 -9.74 -9.13
N ILE A 38 22.01 -9.04 -10.09
CA ILE A 38 21.70 -9.58 -11.42
C ILE A 38 22.96 -9.77 -12.24
N ARG A 39 23.82 -8.76 -12.35
CA ARG A 39 25.04 -8.80 -13.16
C ARG A 39 26.00 -9.90 -12.70
N GLN A 40 26.10 -10.14 -11.40
CA GLN A 40 26.92 -11.19 -10.82
C GLN A 40 26.22 -12.54 -10.75
N GLN A 41 24.98 -12.65 -11.25
CA GLN A 41 24.17 -13.86 -11.25
C GLN A 41 24.06 -14.53 -9.87
N GLN A 42 24.03 -13.71 -8.79
CA GLN A 42 23.96 -14.20 -7.41
C GLN A 42 22.69 -15.02 -7.12
N TYR A 43 21.72 -14.99 -8.00
CA TYR A 43 20.49 -15.79 -7.93
C TYR A 43 20.71 -17.27 -8.29
N LEU A 44 21.70 -17.61 -9.13
CA LEU A 44 21.88 -18.99 -9.63
C LEU A 44 22.05 -20.04 -8.53
N PRO A 45 22.92 -19.87 -7.52
CA PRO A 45 23.06 -20.87 -6.44
C PRO A 45 21.78 -21.07 -5.64
N ILE A 46 20.96 -20.01 -5.52
CA ILE A 46 19.70 -20.06 -4.80
C ILE A 46 18.65 -20.82 -5.61
N VAL A 47 18.58 -20.54 -6.91
CA VAL A 47 17.68 -21.25 -7.84
C VAL A 47 18.05 -22.72 -7.93
N GLU A 48 19.34 -23.04 -8.02
CA GLU A 48 19.83 -24.43 -7.99
C GLU A 48 19.42 -25.15 -6.69
N THR A 49 19.51 -24.47 -5.54
CA THR A 49 19.02 -25.02 -4.27
C THR A 49 17.54 -25.39 -4.35
N ILE A 50 16.70 -24.51 -4.91
CA ILE A 50 15.26 -24.75 -5.07
C ILE A 50 15.02 -25.93 -6.03
N GLN A 51 15.68 -25.96 -7.18
CA GLN A 51 15.55 -27.00 -8.19
C GLN A 51 15.96 -28.38 -7.68
N ASN A 52 16.93 -28.42 -6.76
CA ASN A 52 17.37 -29.66 -6.08
C ASN A 52 16.46 -30.03 -4.87
N GLY A 53 15.30 -29.43 -4.72
CA GLY A 53 14.35 -29.71 -3.65
C GLY A 53 14.72 -29.11 -2.29
N GLY A 54 15.70 -28.19 -2.25
CA GLY A 54 16.05 -27.46 -1.04
C GLY A 54 15.04 -26.37 -0.67
N THR A 55 15.16 -25.83 0.54
CA THR A 55 14.29 -24.75 1.04
C THR A 55 15.15 -23.61 1.61
N PHE A 56 14.51 -22.49 1.91
CA PHE A 56 15.19 -21.35 2.49
C PHE A 56 15.40 -21.48 4.01
N PRO A 57 16.41 -20.80 4.56
CA PRO A 57 16.58 -20.74 6.01
C PRO A 57 15.36 -20.07 6.66
N PRO A 58 15.11 -20.34 7.97
CA PRO A 58 14.00 -19.72 8.69
C PRO A 58 14.00 -18.19 8.57
N PRO A 59 12.86 -17.57 8.25
CA PRO A 59 12.77 -16.13 8.05
C PRO A 59 13.00 -15.38 9.37
N LYS A 60 13.57 -14.20 9.29
CA LYS A 60 13.73 -13.30 10.44
C LYS A 60 12.41 -12.67 10.79
N LYS A 61 11.98 -12.84 12.05
CA LYS A 61 10.84 -12.15 12.64
C LYS A 61 11.22 -10.73 13.08
N SER A 62 10.36 -9.77 12.82
CA SER A 62 10.55 -8.38 13.22
C SER A 62 9.23 -7.74 13.62
N ALA A 63 9.23 -6.87 14.63
CA ALA A 63 8.07 -6.14 15.07
C ALA A 63 8.16 -4.67 14.64
N ILE A 64 7.32 -4.26 13.68
CA ILE A 64 7.27 -2.90 13.14
C ILE A 64 6.18 -2.11 13.87
N SER A 65 6.53 -0.93 14.42
CA SER A 65 5.57 -0.04 15.07
C SER A 65 4.59 0.54 14.04
N LYS A 66 3.29 0.39 14.28
CA LYS A 66 2.26 1.13 13.52
C LYS A 66 2.30 2.60 13.94
N MET A 67 2.33 3.50 12.97
CA MET A 67 2.30 4.94 13.24
C MET A 67 1.04 5.31 14.05
N ASN A 68 1.22 5.98 15.17
CA ASN A 68 0.17 6.43 16.10
C ASN A 68 -0.62 5.30 16.79
N SER A 69 -0.02 4.11 16.97
CA SER A 69 -0.62 3.01 17.70
C SER A 69 0.44 2.33 18.58
N ALA A 70 0.03 1.87 19.77
CA ALA A 70 0.86 1.00 20.61
C ALA A 70 1.02 -0.42 20.01
N LYS A 71 0.15 -0.78 19.07
CA LYS A 71 0.19 -2.09 18.40
C LYS A 71 1.34 -2.18 17.41
N LYS A 72 2.10 -3.27 17.48
CA LYS A 72 3.15 -3.63 16.51
C LYS A 72 2.57 -4.56 15.46
N ARG A 73 3.12 -4.50 14.24
CA ARG A 73 2.87 -5.48 13.19
C ARG A 73 4.06 -6.43 13.15
N ILE A 74 3.81 -7.72 13.24
CA ILE A 74 4.83 -8.75 13.02
C ILE A 74 5.00 -8.94 11.52
N VAL A 75 6.25 -8.94 11.08
CA VAL A 75 6.64 -9.19 9.68
C VAL A 75 7.81 -10.16 9.66
N TYR A 76 7.91 -10.89 8.55
CA TYR A 76 8.94 -11.89 8.30
C TYR A 76 9.74 -11.49 7.07
N THR A 77 11.05 -11.71 7.12
CA THR A 77 11.93 -11.43 5.98
C THR A 77 12.94 -12.53 5.82
N TYR A 78 13.12 -13.02 4.60
CA TYR A 78 14.21 -13.91 4.23
C TYR A 78 15.52 -13.12 4.10
N PRO A 79 16.69 -13.80 4.09
CA PRO A 79 17.95 -13.14 3.79
C PRO A 79 17.87 -12.39 2.44
N PRO A 80 18.71 -11.36 2.23
CA PRO A 80 18.56 -10.46 1.09
C PRO A 80 18.54 -11.13 -0.28
N ALA A 81 19.37 -12.15 -0.48
CA ALA A 81 19.51 -12.83 -1.76
C ALA A 81 18.26 -13.69 -2.08
N GLU A 82 17.83 -14.52 -1.14
CA GLU A 82 16.60 -15.33 -1.23
C GLU A 82 15.37 -14.45 -1.38
N ASN A 83 15.35 -13.30 -0.70
CA ASN A 83 14.27 -12.34 -0.81
C ASN A 83 14.19 -11.71 -2.22
N GLN A 84 15.32 -11.52 -2.92
CA GLN A 84 15.30 -11.07 -4.32
C GLN A 84 14.72 -12.15 -5.26
N VAL A 85 15.10 -13.41 -5.06
CA VAL A 85 14.53 -14.54 -5.83
C VAL A 85 13.02 -14.63 -5.60
N LEU A 86 12.54 -14.53 -4.35
CA LEU A 86 11.10 -14.50 -4.07
C LEU A 86 10.39 -13.30 -4.70
N LYS A 87 11.04 -12.16 -4.85
CA LYS A 87 10.44 -11.00 -5.52
C LYS A 87 10.23 -11.25 -7.02
N LEU A 88 11.22 -11.86 -7.72
CA LEU A 88 11.05 -12.24 -9.13
C LEU A 88 10.00 -13.34 -9.25
N MET A 89 10.05 -14.38 -8.43
CA MET A 89 9.03 -15.45 -8.40
C MET A 89 7.61 -14.87 -8.24
N THR A 90 7.43 -13.95 -7.30
CA THR A 90 6.13 -13.29 -7.07
C THR A 90 5.70 -12.44 -8.26
N TYR A 91 6.63 -11.74 -8.90
CA TYR A 91 6.38 -10.96 -10.11
C TYR A 91 5.88 -11.84 -11.26
N LEU A 92 6.48 -13.02 -11.45
CA LEU A 92 6.07 -13.99 -12.47
C LEU A 92 4.70 -14.61 -12.11
N LEU A 93 4.50 -15.04 -10.88
CA LEU A 93 3.22 -15.58 -10.40
C LEU A 93 2.05 -14.62 -10.61
N LEU A 94 2.21 -13.37 -10.20
CA LEU A 94 1.17 -12.33 -10.35
C LEU A 94 0.84 -12.00 -11.81
N ARG A 95 1.72 -12.29 -12.76
CA ARG A 95 1.46 -12.11 -14.20
C ARG A 95 0.86 -13.35 -14.81
N GLN A 96 1.48 -14.49 -14.58
CA GLN A 96 1.06 -15.77 -15.20
C GLN A 96 -0.32 -16.20 -14.74
N TYR A 97 -0.64 -15.95 -13.47
CA TYR A 97 -1.91 -16.32 -12.83
C TYR A 97 -2.86 -15.15 -12.58
N ASP A 98 -2.66 -14.01 -13.25
CA ASP A 98 -3.55 -12.85 -13.13
C ASP A 98 -5.01 -13.17 -13.52
N HIS A 99 -5.19 -14.07 -14.47
CA HIS A 99 -6.50 -14.57 -14.94
C HIS A 99 -7.33 -15.26 -13.85
N CYS A 100 -6.70 -15.73 -12.76
CA CYS A 100 -7.40 -16.32 -11.62
C CYS A 100 -8.08 -15.30 -10.72
N PHE A 101 -7.83 -13.99 -10.94
CA PHE A 101 -8.33 -12.93 -10.10
C PHE A 101 -9.47 -12.16 -10.75
N SER A 102 -10.52 -11.91 -9.97
CA SER A 102 -11.63 -11.05 -10.36
C SER A 102 -11.18 -9.61 -10.69
N ASP A 103 -11.88 -8.95 -11.59
CA ASP A 103 -11.67 -7.53 -11.91
C ASP A 103 -11.91 -6.59 -10.71
N ASN A 104 -12.62 -7.06 -9.70
CA ASN A 104 -12.90 -6.34 -8.46
C ASN A 104 -11.74 -6.37 -7.44
N LEU A 105 -10.66 -7.08 -7.75
CA LEU A 105 -9.44 -7.14 -6.95
C LEU A 105 -8.40 -6.15 -7.51
N TYR A 106 -7.96 -5.20 -6.68
CA TYR A 106 -7.06 -4.10 -7.08
C TYR A 106 -5.67 -4.16 -6.45
N SER A 107 -5.43 -5.04 -5.48
CA SER A 107 -4.14 -5.13 -4.80
C SER A 107 -3.13 -6.00 -5.52
N PHE A 108 -1.87 -5.57 -5.52
CA PHE A 108 -0.69 -6.35 -5.96
C PHE A 108 -0.74 -6.84 -7.42
N ARG A 109 -1.63 -6.35 -8.25
CA ARG A 109 -1.78 -6.71 -9.67
C ARG A 109 -1.13 -5.67 -10.56
N ALA A 110 -0.58 -6.10 -11.71
CA ALA A 110 -0.06 -5.20 -12.72
C ALA A 110 -1.19 -4.35 -13.32
N GLY A 111 -0.96 -3.04 -13.48
CA GLY A 111 -1.95 -2.13 -14.05
C GLY A 111 -3.18 -1.85 -13.18
N ARG A 112 -3.25 -2.39 -11.96
CA ARG A 112 -4.34 -2.16 -11.00
C ARG A 112 -3.84 -1.37 -9.80
N THR A 113 -4.51 -0.28 -9.48
CA THR A 113 -4.14 0.64 -8.38
C THR A 113 -5.34 0.97 -7.51
N PRO A 114 -5.13 1.49 -6.30
CA PRO A 114 -6.24 2.02 -5.49
C PRO A 114 -7.04 3.11 -6.21
N LYS A 115 -6.41 3.87 -7.11
CA LYS A 115 -7.11 4.88 -7.94
C LYS A 115 -8.13 4.24 -8.86
N ASP A 116 -7.79 3.10 -9.43
CA ASP A 116 -8.67 2.36 -10.34
C ASP A 116 -9.86 1.76 -9.57
N ALA A 117 -9.66 1.30 -8.34
CA ALA A 117 -10.75 0.88 -7.46
C ALA A 117 -11.73 2.03 -7.21
N ILE A 118 -11.24 3.22 -6.86
CA ILE A 118 -12.10 4.39 -6.63
C ILE A 118 -12.83 4.79 -7.91
N ARG A 119 -12.13 4.85 -9.06
CA ARG A 119 -12.75 5.17 -10.35
C ARG A 119 -13.82 4.16 -10.74
N HIS A 120 -13.56 2.86 -10.52
CA HIS A 120 -14.56 1.81 -10.77
C HIS A 120 -15.83 2.06 -9.96
N LEU A 121 -15.70 2.23 -8.64
CA LEU A 121 -16.83 2.45 -7.76
C LEU A 121 -17.60 3.74 -8.13
N THR A 122 -16.89 4.85 -8.31
CA THR A 122 -17.50 6.17 -8.53
C THR A 122 -18.07 6.37 -9.93
N ARG A 123 -17.80 5.46 -10.88
CA ARG A 123 -18.45 5.44 -12.20
C ARG A 123 -19.87 4.88 -12.15
N HIS A 124 -20.24 4.18 -11.09
CA HIS A 124 -21.61 3.67 -10.96
C HIS A 124 -22.59 4.83 -10.79
N PRO A 125 -23.60 4.98 -11.67
CA PRO A 125 -24.45 6.17 -11.72
C PRO A 125 -25.24 6.40 -10.43
N GLU A 126 -25.68 5.31 -9.78
CA GLU A 126 -26.51 5.35 -8.59
C GLU A 126 -25.72 5.29 -7.28
N ILE A 127 -24.39 5.37 -7.30
CA ILE A 127 -23.54 5.16 -6.11
C ILE A 127 -23.90 6.08 -4.93
N SER A 128 -24.38 7.29 -5.21
CA SER A 128 -24.83 8.24 -4.17
C SER A 128 -26.11 7.83 -3.48
N ARG A 129 -26.88 6.90 -4.09
CA ARG A 129 -28.14 6.38 -3.58
C ARG A 129 -28.01 4.99 -2.99
N MET A 130 -26.82 4.41 -3.00
CA MET A 130 -26.57 3.07 -2.48
C MET A 130 -26.16 3.10 -1.03
N TRP A 131 -26.53 2.04 -0.31
CA TRP A 131 -25.97 1.68 0.97
C TRP A 131 -24.57 1.12 0.77
N SER A 132 -23.66 1.35 1.69
CA SER A 132 -22.33 0.75 1.63
C SER A 132 -21.91 0.11 2.93
N TYR A 133 -21.10 -0.95 2.81
CA TYR A 133 -20.40 -1.58 3.92
C TYR A 133 -18.93 -1.68 3.60
N LYS A 134 -18.11 -1.22 4.52
CA LYS A 134 -16.66 -1.32 4.47
C LYS A 134 -16.15 -2.14 5.66
N ALA A 135 -15.20 -3.03 5.41
CA ALA A 135 -14.52 -3.82 6.43
C ALA A 135 -13.00 -3.93 6.15
N ASP A 136 -12.25 -4.25 7.21
CA ASP A 136 -10.82 -4.56 7.18
C ASP A 136 -10.63 -5.89 7.92
N ILE A 137 -9.84 -6.81 7.36
CA ILE A 137 -9.59 -8.12 7.96
C ILE A 137 -8.46 -7.99 8.98
N SER A 138 -8.71 -8.51 10.18
CA SER A 138 -7.75 -8.48 11.27
C SER A 138 -6.52 -9.32 10.97
N ASN A 139 -5.32 -8.69 11.04
CA ASN A 139 -4.01 -9.38 10.89
C ASN A 139 -3.92 -10.33 9.67
N TYR A 140 -4.54 -9.95 8.56
CA TYR A 140 -4.88 -10.79 7.40
C TYR A 140 -3.79 -11.81 7.03
N PHE A 141 -2.59 -11.35 6.65
CA PHE A 141 -1.51 -12.22 6.17
C PHE A 141 -1.05 -13.28 7.19
N ASN A 142 -0.99 -12.92 8.46
CA ASN A 142 -0.53 -13.84 9.50
C ASN A 142 -1.67 -14.68 10.09
N SER A 143 -2.91 -14.43 9.66
CA SER A 143 -4.09 -15.19 10.10
C SER A 143 -4.57 -16.19 9.06
N ILE A 144 -4.08 -16.14 7.81
CA ILE A 144 -4.44 -17.13 6.79
C ILE A 144 -3.93 -18.51 7.19
N PRO A 145 -4.82 -19.51 7.41
CA PRO A 145 -4.39 -20.85 7.80
C PRO A 145 -3.65 -21.56 6.66
N VAL A 146 -2.41 -22.00 6.93
CA VAL A 146 -1.56 -22.66 5.92
C VAL A 146 -2.25 -23.90 5.34
N GLY A 147 -2.92 -24.70 6.18
CA GLY A 147 -3.64 -25.90 5.74
C GLY A 147 -4.81 -25.59 4.78
N GLN A 148 -5.36 -24.39 4.79
CA GLN A 148 -6.43 -23.99 3.87
C GLN A 148 -5.92 -23.37 2.57
N ILE A 149 -4.83 -22.60 2.60
CA ILE A 149 -4.29 -22.00 1.38
C ILE A 149 -3.56 -23.01 0.49
N LEU A 150 -2.91 -24.03 1.06
CA LEU A 150 -2.14 -25.00 0.29
C LEU A 150 -2.98 -25.75 -0.76
N PRO A 151 -4.19 -26.29 -0.47
CA PRO A 151 -5.02 -26.92 -1.49
C PRO A 151 -5.47 -25.96 -2.60
N ILE A 152 -5.69 -24.68 -2.28
CA ILE A 152 -6.04 -23.66 -3.26
C ILE A 152 -4.84 -23.39 -4.17
N LEU A 153 -3.67 -23.21 -3.59
CA LEU A 153 -2.42 -23.01 -4.32
C LEU A 153 -2.13 -24.19 -5.26
N GLU A 154 -2.22 -25.43 -4.76
CA GLU A 154 -1.98 -26.66 -5.53
C GLU A 154 -2.84 -26.71 -6.78
N ARG A 155 -4.16 -26.46 -6.65
CA ARG A 155 -5.08 -26.42 -7.79
C ARG A 155 -4.72 -25.30 -8.77
N THR A 156 -4.34 -24.12 -8.25
CA THR A 156 -4.06 -22.94 -9.07
C THR A 156 -2.81 -23.13 -9.92
N ILE A 157 -1.74 -23.67 -9.33
CA ILE A 157 -0.45 -23.87 -10.02
C ILE A 157 -0.19 -25.35 -10.32
N SER A 158 -1.25 -26.12 -10.59
CA SER A 158 -1.17 -27.57 -10.82
C SER A 158 -0.21 -27.99 -11.94
N ALA A 159 0.05 -27.10 -12.91
CA ALA A 159 1.05 -27.31 -13.96
C ALA A 159 2.51 -27.17 -13.47
N GLU A 160 2.73 -26.71 -12.23
CA GLU A 160 4.05 -26.41 -11.67
C GLU A 160 4.26 -27.11 -10.29
N PRO A 161 4.32 -28.44 -10.24
CA PRO A 161 4.35 -29.19 -8.99
C PRO A 161 5.63 -28.94 -8.15
N GLU A 162 6.76 -28.65 -8.79
CA GLU A 162 8.00 -28.30 -8.11
C GLU A 162 7.90 -26.94 -7.40
N LEU A 163 7.32 -25.96 -8.09
CA LEU A 163 7.04 -24.64 -7.52
C LEU A 163 6.10 -24.75 -6.32
N TYR A 164 5.04 -25.56 -6.46
CA TYR A 164 4.13 -25.85 -5.34
C TYR A 164 4.88 -26.44 -4.14
N ARG A 165 5.71 -27.49 -4.37
CA ARG A 165 6.50 -28.11 -3.28
C ARG A 165 7.40 -27.11 -2.58
N PHE A 166 8.08 -26.26 -3.34
CA PHE A 166 8.93 -25.23 -2.76
C PHE A 166 8.13 -24.23 -1.91
N ILE A 167 7.05 -23.66 -2.44
CA ILE A 167 6.21 -22.70 -1.69
C ILE A 167 5.61 -23.36 -0.44
N ALA A 168 5.13 -24.59 -0.57
CA ALA A 168 4.60 -25.36 0.55
C ALA A 168 5.66 -25.56 1.66
N SER A 169 6.91 -25.86 1.29
CA SER A 169 8.01 -26.01 2.25
C SER A 169 8.27 -24.73 3.04
N LEU A 170 8.16 -23.55 2.41
CA LEU A 170 8.32 -22.26 3.10
C LEU A 170 7.18 -21.99 4.09
N LEU A 171 5.96 -22.35 3.73
CA LEU A 171 4.78 -22.11 4.56
C LEU A 171 4.66 -23.08 5.74
N THR A 172 4.96 -24.36 5.50
CA THR A 172 4.84 -25.43 6.51
C THR A 172 5.99 -25.45 7.50
N ASN A 173 7.17 -24.91 7.18
CA ASN A 173 8.27 -24.82 8.12
C ASN A 173 7.87 -23.92 9.33
N PRO A 174 7.73 -24.46 10.55
CA PRO A 174 7.27 -23.67 11.70
C PRO A 174 8.34 -22.73 12.25
N LEU A 175 9.59 -22.89 11.85
CA LEU A 175 10.72 -22.19 12.44
C LEU A 175 10.82 -20.75 11.93
N VAL A 176 11.12 -19.84 12.85
CA VAL A 176 11.47 -18.43 12.58
C VAL A 176 12.69 -18.03 13.43
N ASN A 177 13.47 -17.09 12.91
CA ASN A 177 14.58 -16.49 13.65
C ASN A 177 14.08 -15.23 14.38
N ASP A 178 13.90 -15.32 15.69
CA ASP A 178 13.54 -14.20 16.55
C ASP A 178 14.78 -13.74 17.34
N ASN A 179 15.39 -12.64 16.89
CA ASN A 179 16.59 -12.05 17.52
C ASN A 179 17.76 -13.04 17.71
N GLY A 180 18.00 -13.90 16.72
CA GLY A 180 19.08 -14.89 16.72
C GLY A 180 18.71 -16.24 17.33
N LYS A 181 17.50 -16.41 17.85
CA LYS A 181 16.98 -17.69 18.36
C LYS A 181 15.97 -18.28 17.38
N LEU A 182 16.07 -19.56 17.13
CA LEU A 182 15.06 -20.31 16.38
C LEU A 182 13.90 -20.66 17.31
N VAL A 183 12.71 -20.21 16.94
CA VAL A 183 11.45 -20.49 17.64
C VAL A 183 10.43 -21.05 16.69
N SER A 184 9.56 -21.92 17.19
CA SER A 184 8.42 -22.45 16.41
C SER A 184 7.20 -21.59 16.67
N GLU A 185 6.53 -21.16 15.59
CA GLU A 185 5.26 -20.41 15.71
C GLU A 185 4.37 -20.57 14.48
N GLU A 186 3.08 -20.35 14.67
CA GLU A 186 2.15 -20.17 13.56
C GLU A 186 2.30 -18.76 12.99
N LYS A 187 2.60 -18.66 11.69
CA LYS A 187 2.96 -17.41 11.01
C LYS A 187 2.09 -17.06 9.82
N GLY A 188 1.04 -17.88 9.58
CA GLY A 188 0.21 -17.74 8.40
C GLY A 188 1.04 -17.76 7.11
N ILE A 189 0.71 -16.87 6.18
CA ILE A 189 1.47 -16.72 4.92
C ILE A 189 2.62 -15.72 5.03
N MET A 190 3.02 -15.37 6.22
CA MET A 190 4.20 -14.53 6.54
C MET A 190 4.14 -13.11 5.96
N ALA A 191 3.41 -12.23 6.65
CA ALA A 191 3.40 -10.80 6.30
C ALA A 191 4.82 -10.24 6.15
N GLY A 192 5.10 -9.59 5.01
CA GLY A 192 6.41 -9.01 4.71
C GLY A 192 7.28 -9.82 3.75
N THR A 193 6.95 -11.09 3.49
CA THR A 193 7.58 -11.85 2.41
C THR A 193 6.94 -11.49 1.06
N PRO A 194 7.69 -11.47 -0.05
CA PRO A 194 7.13 -11.14 -1.36
C PRO A 194 5.95 -12.03 -1.77
N ILE A 195 6.10 -13.35 -1.61
CA ILE A 195 5.12 -14.35 -2.03
C ILE A 195 3.76 -14.20 -1.33
N SER A 196 3.74 -13.64 -0.12
CA SER A 196 2.51 -13.46 0.64
C SER A 196 1.49 -12.57 -0.09
N THR A 197 1.92 -11.70 -0.99
CA THR A 197 1.02 -10.84 -1.76
C THR A 197 0.18 -11.62 -2.78
N PHE A 198 0.79 -12.59 -3.46
CA PHE A 198 0.09 -13.51 -4.35
C PHE A 198 -0.87 -14.41 -3.57
N LEU A 199 -0.38 -15.02 -2.49
CA LEU A 199 -1.16 -15.92 -1.65
C LEU A 199 -2.37 -15.22 -1.00
N ALA A 200 -2.19 -13.98 -0.55
CA ALA A 200 -3.28 -13.17 0.00
C ALA A 200 -4.37 -12.86 -1.04
N ASN A 201 -3.98 -12.56 -2.28
CA ASN A 201 -4.96 -12.37 -3.35
C ASN A 201 -5.70 -13.67 -3.65
N LEU A 202 -4.96 -14.78 -3.75
CA LEU A 202 -5.50 -16.09 -4.07
C LEU A 202 -6.48 -16.60 -3.02
N TYR A 203 -6.18 -16.40 -1.73
CA TYR A 203 -6.98 -16.94 -0.64
C TYR A 203 -8.44 -16.46 -0.62
N LEU A 204 -8.70 -15.24 -1.04
CA LEU A 204 -10.05 -14.67 -1.12
C LEU A 204 -10.58 -14.55 -2.56
N SER A 205 -9.97 -15.22 -3.53
CA SER A 205 -10.40 -15.11 -4.93
C SER A 205 -11.84 -15.61 -5.14
N GLU A 206 -12.30 -16.63 -4.38
CA GLU A 206 -13.68 -17.11 -4.43
C GLU A 206 -14.68 -16.06 -3.89
N LEU A 207 -14.30 -15.27 -2.87
CA LEU A 207 -15.12 -14.17 -2.39
C LEU A 207 -15.28 -13.10 -3.48
N ASP A 208 -14.18 -12.72 -4.15
CA ASP A 208 -14.20 -11.74 -5.23
C ASP A 208 -15.03 -12.24 -6.42
N ALA A 209 -14.88 -13.52 -6.78
CA ALA A 209 -15.65 -14.16 -7.87
C ALA A 209 -17.16 -14.19 -7.57
N HIS A 210 -17.55 -14.42 -6.32
CA HIS A 210 -18.97 -14.40 -5.92
C HIS A 210 -19.61 -13.04 -6.21
N PHE A 211 -18.97 -11.94 -5.82
CA PHE A 211 -19.49 -10.59 -6.06
C PHE A 211 -19.49 -10.23 -7.55
N ALA A 212 -18.44 -10.64 -8.27
CA ALA A 212 -18.37 -10.43 -9.72
C ALA A 212 -19.48 -11.18 -10.46
N ALA A 213 -19.70 -12.46 -10.15
CA ALA A 213 -20.74 -13.29 -10.79
C ALA A 213 -22.16 -12.76 -10.55
N LYS A 214 -22.40 -12.08 -9.44
CA LYS A 214 -23.69 -11.45 -9.10
C LYS A 214 -23.83 -10.02 -9.60
N GLY A 215 -22.81 -9.45 -10.23
CA GLY A 215 -22.82 -8.05 -10.66
C GLY A 215 -22.94 -7.03 -9.52
N ILE A 216 -22.60 -7.43 -8.29
CA ILE A 216 -22.69 -6.55 -7.12
C ILE A 216 -21.49 -5.59 -7.14
N LEU A 217 -21.74 -4.31 -6.92
CA LEU A 217 -20.71 -3.29 -6.85
C LEU A 217 -19.81 -3.54 -5.63
N TYR A 218 -18.60 -3.96 -5.89
CA TYR A 218 -17.64 -4.45 -4.90
C TYR A 218 -16.22 -4.08 -5.30
N ALA A 219 -15.36 -3.82 -4.33
CA ALA A 219 -13.92 -3.71 -4.52
C ALA A 219 -13.15 -4.25 -3.32
N ARG A 220 -12.06 -4.97 -3.59
CA ARG A 220 -11.11 -5.40 -2.58
C ARG A 220 -9.70 -4.89 -2.87
N TYR A 221 -9.04 -4.44 -1.84
CA TYR A 221 -7.62 -4.11 -1.85
C TYR A 221 -6.94 -4.77 -0.65
N SER A 222 -6.36 -5.96 -0.86
CA SER A 222 -5.78 -6.78 0.21
C SER A 222 -6.80 -7.15 1.29
N ASP A 223 -6.67 -6.59 2.48
CA ASP A 223 -7.54 -6.73 3.64
C ASP A 223 -8.69 -5.73 3.70
N ASP A 224 -8.66 -4.67 2.90
CA ASP A 224 -9.72 -3.66 2.80
C ASP A 224 -10.80 -4.11 1.78
N ILE A 225 -12.05 -4.22 2.23
CA ILE A 225 -13.22 -4.61 1.44
C ILE A 225 -14.25 -3.48 1.47
N ILE A 226 -14.90 -3.21 0.34
CA ILE A 226 -16.10 -2.37 0.27
C ILE A 226 -17.13 -3.00 -0.66
N VAL A 227 -18.41 -2.98 -0.26
CA VAL A 227 -19.55 -3.48 -1.03
C VAL A 227 -20.69 -2.47 -0.97
N PHE A 228 -21.46 -2.39 -2.04
CA PHE A 228 -22.62 -1.51 -2.16
C PHE A 228 -23.87 -2.31 -2.50
N SER A 229 -25.05 -1.83 -2.05
CA SER A 229 -26.34 -2.43 -2.33
C SER A 229 -27.42 -1.32 -2.43
N GLU A 230 -28.48 -1.59 -3.17
CA GLU A 230 -29.58 -0.63 -3.37
C GLU A 230 -30.46 -0.49 -2.13
N SER A 231 -30.59 -1.56 -1.34
CA SER A 231 -31.34 -1.55 -0.08
C SER A 231 -30.48 -1.92 1.13
N ARG A 232 -30.98 -1.56 2.32
CA ARG A 232 -30.33 -1.93 3.58
C ARG A 232 -30.39 -3.44 3.81
N GLU A 233 -31.51 -4.05 3.46
CA GLU A 233 -31.77 -5.48 3.60
C GLU A 233 -30.75 -6.29 2.77
N GLU A 234 -30.55 -5.92 1.51
CA GLU A 234 -29.54 -6.53 0.65
C GLU A 234 -28.13 -6.33 1.21
N LEU A 235 -27.80 -5.12 1.69
CA LEU A 235 -26.49 -4.87 2.30
C LEU A 235 -26.25 -5.82 3.48
N GLU A 236 -27.21 -5.99 4.39
CA GLU A 236 -27.06 -6.90 5.54
C GLU A 236 -26.94 -8.38 5.10
N GLN A 237 -27.55 -8.77 3.98
CA GLN A 237 -27.33 -10.08 3.36
C GLN A 237 -25.89 -10.24 2.88
N GLN A 238 -25.33 -9.21 2.20
CA GLN A 238 -23.92 -9.22 1.76
C GLN A 238 -22.97 -9.24 2.96
N VAL A 239 -23.23 -8.45 3.99
CA VAL A 239 -22.44 -8.44 5.23
C VAL A 239 -22.45 -9.81 5.90
N SER A 240 -23.61 -10.43 5.99
CA SER A 240 -23.77 -11.79 6.55
C SER A 240 -23.04 -12.84 5.74
N PHE A 241 -23.05 -12.71 4.40
CA PHE A 241 -22.30 -13.58 3.52
C PHE A 241 -20.79 -13.41 3.72
N ILE A 242 -20.27 -12.17 3.70
CA ILE A 242 -18.84 -11.88 3.94
C ILE A 242 -18.41 -12.45 5.30
N SER A 243 -19.20 -12.21 6.35
CA SER A 243 -18.89 -12.67 7.70
C SER A 243 -18.77 -14.20 7.78
N ARG A 244 -19.71 -14.94 7.18
CA ARG A 244 -19.69 -16.40 7.14
C ARG A 244 -18.54 -16.93 6.31
N PHE A 245 -18.30 -16.32 5.14
CA PHE A 245 -17.19 -16.70 4.27
C PHE A 245 -15.85 -16.57 5.00
N LEU A 246 -15.62 -15.41 5.62
CA LEU A 246 -14.38 -15.15 6.37
C LEU A 246 -14.24 -16.09 7.57
N ALA A 247 -15.33 -16.35 8.32
CA ALA A 247 -15.29 -17.26 9.46
C ALA A 247 -14.91 -18.70 9.01
N ASN A 248 -15.49 -19.19 7.91
CA ASN A 248 -15.13 -20.48 7.31
C ASN A 248 -13.67 -20.52 6.82
N ALA A 249 -13.16 -19.36 6.37
CA ALA A 249 -11.76 -19.18 5.98
C ALA A 249 -10.82 -18.95 7.19
N GLY A 250 -11.29 -19.08 8.43
CA GLY A 250 -10.48 -18.83 9.64
C GLY A 250 -10.07 -17.38 9.83
N LEU A 251 -10.79 -16.45 9.21
CA LEU A 251 -10.50 -15.00 9.22
C LEU A 251 -11.61 -14.23 9.95
N PHE A 252 -11.24 -13.08 10.52
CA PHE A 252 -12.18 -12.22 11.23
C PHE A 252 -12.05 -10.78 10.78
N MET A 253 -13.18 -10.10 10.66
CA MET A 253 -13.22 -8.65 10.46
C MET A 253 -12.71 -7.92 11.69
N ASN A 254 -12.20 -6.72 11.47
CA ASN A 254 -11.80 -5.83 12.57
C ASN A 254 -12.98 -4.94 12.97
N PRO A 255 -13.65 -5.18 14.11
CA PRO A 255 -14.87 -4.46 14.47
C PRO A 255 -14.67 -2.94 14.59
N SER A 256 -13.46 -2.50 14.91
CA SER A 256 -13.14 -1.06 15.04
C SER A 256 -12.98 -0.34 13.70
N LYS A 257 -13.00 -1.07 12.58
CA LYS A 257 -12.82 -0.55 11.24
C LYS A 257 -14.00 -0.85 10.30
N GLU A 258 -15.01 -1.48 10.80
CA GLU A 258 -16.26 -1.66 10.07
C GLU A 258 -17.03 -0.34 10.01
N SER A 259 -17.63 -0.06 8.88
CA SER A 259 -18.54 1.07 8.73
C SER A 259 -19.67 0.73 7.77
N ARG A 260 -20.86 1.20 8.08
CA ARG A 260 -22.04 1.20 7.21
C ARG A 260 -22.41 2.64 6.93
N THR A 261 -22.73 2.97 5.68
CA THR A 261 -23.18 4.30 5.32
C THR A 261 -24.50 4.21 4.57
N ALA A 262 -25.44 5.10 4.89
CA ALA A 262 -26.72 5.23 4.21
C ALA A 262 -26.54 6.01 2.89
N PRO A 263 -27.53 5.94 1.97
CA PRO A 263 -27.60 6.81 0.81
C PRO A 263 -27.43 8.28 1.17
N GLY A 264 -26.61 8.99 0.40
CA GLY A 264 -26.32 10.41 0.67
C GLY A 264 -25.30 10.68 1.78
N GLU A 265 -24.88 9.68 2.54
CA GLU A 265 -23.78 9.83 3.48
C GLU A 265 -22.42 9.67 2.79
N PHE A 266 -21.36 10.19 3.43
CA PHE A 266 -20.02 10.04 2.88
C PHE A 266 -19.40 8.68 3.28
N TRP A 267 -18.78 8.00 2.33
CA TRP A 267 -17.99 6.82 2.60
C TRP A 267 -16.49 7.05 2.34
N VAL A 268 -15.67 6.22 2.93
CA VAL A 268 -14.20 6.32 2.85
C VAL A 268 -13.61 4.97 2.44
N PHE A 269 -12.79 4.97 1.38
CA PHE A 269 -12.06 3.78 0.94
C PHE A 269 -10.66 4.16 0.41
N LEU A 270 -9.66 3.39 0.75
CA LEU A 270 -8.25 3.53 0.28
C LEU A 270 -7.65 4.94 0.38
N GLY A 271 -8.07 5.69 1.39
CA GLY A 271 -7.56 7.05 1.62
C GLY A 271 -8.32 8.16 0.89
N PHE A 272 -9.37 7.81 0.16
CA PHE A 272 -10.30 8.74 -0.48
C PHE A 272 -11.62 8.77 0.28
N SER A 273 -12.34 9.86 0.17
CA SER A 273 -13.75 10.00 0.60
C SER A 273 -14.61 10.36 -0.61
N PHE A 274 -15.84 9.89 -0.60
CA PHE A 274 -16.83 10.21 -1.62
C PHE A 274 -18.10 10.72 -0.95
N HIS A 275 -18.69 11.78 -1.51
CA HIS A 275 -19.97 12.32 -1.08
C HIS A 275 -20.65 13.02 -2.25
N ASN A 276 -21.85 12.57 -2.64
CA ASN A 276 -22.67 13.19 -3.67
C ASN A 276 -21.93 13.60 -4.95
N GLY A 277 -21.18 12.66 -5.54
CA GLY A 277 -20.42 12.90 -6.78
C GLY A 277 -19.06 13.58 -6.56
N VAL A 278 -18.75 14.01 -5.35
CA VAL A 278 -17.47 14.65 -5.02
C VAL A 278 -16.51 13.64 -4.41
N ILE A 279 -15.32 13.51 -5.01
CA ILE A 279 -14.21 12.70 -4.48
C ILE A 279 -13.20 13.65 -3.85
N ASP A 280 -12.86 13.41 -2.58
CA ASP A 280 -11.83 14.17 -1.86
C ASP A 280 -10.89 13.21 -1.11
N ILE A 281 -9.91 13.78 -0.43
CA ILE A 281 -8.98 13.03 0.42
C ILE A 281 -9.68 12.68 1.73
N ALA A 282 -9.57 11.43 2.15
CA ALA A 282 -10.15 11.00 3.42
C ALA A 282 -9.63 11.84 4.61
N PRO A 283 -10.50 12.28 5.53
CA PRO A 283 -10.11 13.13 6.66
C PRO A 283 -8.95 12.54 7.49
N ALA A 284 -8.95 11.23 7.70
CA ALA A 284 -7.86 10.54 8.39
C ALA A 284 -6.51 10.64 7.65
N SER A 285 -6.51 10.70 6.32
CA SER A 285 -5.30 10.89 5.50
C SER A 285 -4.75 12.31 5.63
N VAL A 286 -5.64 13.31 5.65
CA VAL A 286 -5.30 14.71 5.91
C VAL A 286 -4.66 14.85 7.30
N GLU A 287 -5.28 14.29 8.33
CA GLU A 287 -4.76 14.37 9.70
C GLU A 287 -3.42 13.62 9.88
N LYS A 288 -3.22 12.48 9.20
CA LYS A 288 -1.92 11.79 9.15
C LYS A 288 -0.83 12.68 8.53
N LEU A 289 -1.14 13.42 7.48
CA LEU A 289 -0.20 14.35 6.85
C LEU A 289 0.11 15.53 7.77
N LYS A 290 -0.89 16.17 8.38
CA LYS A 290 -0.72 17.24 9.37
C LYS A 290 0.13 16.76 10.57
N ALA A 291 -0.08 15.54 11.05
CA ALA A 291 0.74 14.98 12.12
C ALA A 291 2.22 14.81 11.73
N LYS A 292 2.50 14.43 10.47
CA LYS A 292 3.88 14.38 9.93
C LYS A 292 4.50 15.79 9.85
N MET A 293 3.74 16.78 9.37
CA MET A 293 4.16 18.17 9.34
C MET A 293 4.47 18.69 10.74
N ARG A 294 3.58 18.45 11.72
CA ARG A 294 3.77 18.83 13.12
C ARG A 294 5.06 18.25 13.72
N ARG A 295 5.35 16.96 13.47
CA ARG A 295 6.59 16.34 13.93
C ARG A 295 7.82 16.98 13.30
N LYS A 296 7.77 17.25 11.98
CA LYS A 296 8.88 17.91 11.27
C LYS A 296 9.10 19.33 11.78
N THR A 297 8.03 20.09 12.01
CA THR A 297 8.07 21.45 12.59
C THR A 297 8.73 21.44 13.95
N ARG A 298 8.32 20.55 14.87
CA ARG A 298 8.93 20.42 16.20
C ARG A 298 10.42 20.05 16.11
N ALA A 299 10.80 19.16 15.22
CA ALA A 299 12.20 18.78 15.04
C ALA A 299 13.05 19.94 14.52
N LEU A 300 12.54 20.71 13.54
CA LEU A 300 13.23 21.86 12.98
C LEU A 300 13.27 23.04 13.95
N ALA A 301 12.25 23.26 14.78
CA ALA A 301 12.27 24.25 15.84
C ALA A 301 13.37 23.95 16.86
N ARG A 302 13.45 22.71 17.36
CA ARG A 302 14.53 22.28 18.27
C ARG A 302 15.91 22.41 17.63
N TRP A 303 16.06 22.11 16.35
CA TRP A 303 17.31 22.28 15.62
C TRP A 303 17.68 23.77 15.52
N ARG A 304 16.72 24.65 15.17
CA ARG A 304 16.90 26.10 15.10
C ARG A 304 17.40 26.64 16.44
N ASP A 305 16.73 26.28 17.52
CA ASP A 305 17.02 26.80 18.86
C ASP A 305 18.40 26.31 19.36
N ARG A 306 18.72 25.02 19.16
CA ARG A 306 20.04 24.45 19.52
C ARG A 306 21.18 25.04 18.73
N LYS A 307 20.97 25.33 17.44
CA LYS A 307 22.01 25.88 16.56
C LYS A 307 21.99 27.40 16.51
N LYS A 308 21.07 28.07 17.22
CA LYS A 308 20.83 29.54 17.16
C LYS A 308 20.68 30.01 15.70
N ALA A 309 20.07 29.16 14.85
CA ALA A 309 19.96 29.44 13.43
C ALA A 309 18.81 30.44 13.15
N PRO A 310 18.90 31.25 12.10
CA PRO A 310 17.81 32.12 11.68
C PRO A 310 16.54 31.35 11.41
N GLY A 311 15.38 31.87 11.83
CA GLY A 311 14.08 31.22 11.64
C GLY A 311 13.78 30.92 10.17
N LYS A 312 14.19 31.80 9.24
CA LYS A 312 14.07 31.59 7.79
C LYS A 312 14.76 30.29 7.31
N ASN A 313 15.88 29.90 7.92
CA ASN A 313 16.56 28.63 7.55
C ASN A 313 15.75 27.41 7.94
N ALA A 314 15.12 27.42 9.12
CA ALA A 314 14.22 26.33 9.54
C ALA A 314 12.96 26.27 8.66
N ALA A 315 12.38 27.43 8.30
CA ALA A 315 11.27 27.53 7.36
C ALA A 315 11.65 26.98 5.97
N LYS A 316 12.80 27.37 5.41
CA LYS A 316 13.31 26.86 4.14
C LYS A 316 13.54 25.36 4.16
N ALA A 317 14.08 24.81 5.25
CA ALA A 317 14.27 23.37 5.42
C ALA A 317 12.93 22.61 5.48
N PHE A 318 11.89 23.19 6.09
CA PHE A 318 10.54 22.64 6.08
C PHE A 318 9.95 22.64 4.68
N ILE A 319 10.01 23.79 3.97
CA ILE A 319 9.49 23.93 2.60
C ILE A 319 10.14 22.91 1.66
N ARG A 320 11.47 22.77 1.71
CA ARG A 320 12.18 21.75 0.91
C ARG A 320 11.69 20.33 1.23
N ALA A 321 11.50 20.00 2.52
CA ALA A 321 11.00 18.68 2.92
C ALA A 321 9.54 18.46 2.52
N PHE A 322 8.72 19.53 2.53
CA PHE A 322 7.33 19.50 2.08
C PHE A 322 7.26 19.27 0.57
N ASN A 323 7.92 20.12 -0.23
CA ASN A 323 7.93 20.04 -1.69
C ASN A 323 8.42 18.66 -2.15
N ARG A 324 9.56 18.19 -1.62
CA ARG A 324 10.11 16.88 -1.95
C ARG A 324 9.12 15.75 -1.69
N LYS A 325 8.43 15.80 -0.56
CA LYS A 325 7.47 14.76 -0.20
C LYS A 325 6.21 14.77 -1.05
N LEU A 326 5.75 15.94 -1.46
CA LEU A 326 4.45 16.09 -2.09
C LEU A 326 4.53 16.16 -3.62
N PHE A 327 5.61 16.71 -4.17
CA PHE A 327 5.72 17.00 -5.61
C PHE A 327 6.92 16.35 -6.29
N GLU A 328 8.06 16.21 -5.57
CA GLU A 328 9.27 15.66 -6.16
C GLU A 328 9.19 14.14 -6.18
N GLY A 329 9.04 13.57 -7.34
CA GLY A 329 9.13 12.17 -7.69
C GLY A 329 9.41 12.11 -9.18
N VAL A 330 10.01 11.04 -9.65
CA VAL A 330 10.20 10.84 -11.09
C VAL A 330 8.81 10.78 -11.75
N PRO A 331 8.60 11.37 -12.95
CA PRO A 331 7.31 11.42 -13.64
C PRO A 331 6.56 10.09 -13.72
N GLU A 332 7.28 8.99 -13.75
CA GLU A 332 6.76 7.63 -13.87
C GLU A 332 6.35 6.99 -12.54
N HIS A 333 6.49 7.73 -11.42
CA HIS A 333 6.30 7.16 -10.08
C HIS A 333 5.05 7.71 -9.40
N ASP A 334 4.05 6.88 -9.26
CA ASP A 334 2.82 7.10 -8.48
C ASP A 334 3.05 7.34 -6.97
N LEU A 335 4.30 7.52 -6.53
CA LEU A 335 4.64 7.54 -5.12
C LEU A 335 4.67 8.93 -4.49
N THR A 336 4.59 10.00 -5.26
CA THR A 336 4.39 11.31 -4.66
C THR A 336 2.95 11.48 -4.23
N TRP A 337 2.77 12.17 -3.11
CA TRP A 337 1.45 12.38 -2.53
C TRP A 337 0.49 13.07 -3.52
N ALA A 338 0.96 14.05 -4.29
CA ALA A 338 0.18 14.72 -5.31
C ALA A 338 -0.28 13.74 -6.40
N ARG A 339 0.61 12.95 -6.96
CA ARG A 339 0.27 11.97 -8.01
C ARG A 339 -0.64 10.86 -7.54
N TRP A 340 -0.64 10.58 -6.23
CA TRP A 340 -1.59 9.63 -5.65
C TRP A 340 -3.01 10.16 -5.65
N TYR A 341 -3.21 11.42 -5.27
CA TYR A 341 -4.54 11.99 -5.07
C TYR A 341 -5.06 12.81 -6.26
N PHE A 342 -4.23 13.64 -6.88
CA PHE A 342 -4.67 14.60 -7.90
C PHE A 342 -5.41 14.00 -9.09
N PRO A 343 -5.06 12.83 -9.64
CA PRO A 343 -5.77 12.23 -10.76
C PRO A 343 -7.17 11.72 -10.42
N VAL A 344 -7.58 11.71 -9.16
CA VAL A 344 -8.84 11.09 -8.69
C VAL A 344 -9.75 12.10 -8.00
N ILE A 345 -9.20 12.98 -7.16
CA ILE A 345 -10.02 13.96 -6.43
C ILE A 345 -10.68 14.95 -7.41
N THR A 346 -11.91 15.37 -7.09
CA THR A 346 -12.68 16.32 -7.91
C THR A 346 -12.83 17.68 -7.25
N THR A 347 -12.24 17.88 -6.07
CA THR A 347 -12.31 19.10 -5.28
C THR A 347 -10.95 19.45 -4.68
N ASP A 348 -10.73 20.70 -4.33
CA ASP A 348 -9.54 21.22 -3.68
C ASP A 348 -9.72 21.50 -2.17
N VAL A 349 -10.86 21.13 -1.59
CA VAL A 349 -11.21 21.46 -0.19
C VAL A 349 -10.14 20.94 0.78
N SER A 350 -9.81 19.66 0.71
CA SER A 350 -8.74 19.08 1.55
C SER A 350 -7.37 19.69 1.26
N LEU A 351 -7.10 20.07 0.01
CA LEU A 351 -5.83 20.71 -0.36
C LEU A 351 -5.68 22.08 0.32
N LYS A 352 -6.73 22.89 0.33
CA LYS A 352 -6.78 24.18 1.03
C LYS A 352 -6.52 24.02 2.53
N VAL A 353 -7.11 23.01 3.16
CA VAL A 353 -6.89 22.69 4.59
C VAL A 353 -5.43 22.33 4.87
N ILE A 354 -4.81 21.54 3.98
CA ILE A 354 -3.41 21.14 4.12
C ILE A 354 -2.48 22.34 3.90
N ASP A 355 -2.72 23.16 2.88
CA ASP A 355 -1.94 24.35 2.59
C ASP A 355 -1.98 25.36 3.73
N ALA A 356 -3.17 25.62 4.28
CA ALA A 356 -3.33 26.50 5.45
C ALA A 356 -2.49 26.00 6.65
N TYR A 357 -2.51 24.69 6.90
CA TYR A 357 -1.72 24.08 7.98
C TYR A 357 -0.21 24.16 7.70
N ALA A 358 0.23 23.92 6.47
CA ALA A 358 1.64 24.05 6.06
C ALA A 358 2.15 25.48 6.24
N GLN A 359 1.36 26.46 5.81
CA GLN A 359 1.69 27.89 6.00
C GLN A 359 1.81 28.26 7.48
N SER A 360 0.93 27.74 8.34
CA SER A 360 1.03 27.90 9.79
C SER A 360 2.34 27.33 10.34
N CYS A 361 2.74 26.14 9.91
CA CYS A 361 4.03 25.53 10.29
C CYS A 361 5.23 26.38 9.84
N ILE A 362 5.18 26.91 8.61
CA ILE A 362 6.24 27.76 8.04
C ILE A 362 6.36 29.08 8.85
N ARG A 363 5.23 29.75 9.16
CA ARG A 363 5.21 30.96 9.98
C ARG A 363 5.80 30.70 11.36
N THR A 364 5.39 29.65 12.02
CA THR A 364 5.92 29.24 13.33
C THR A 364 7.44 29.06 13.30
N LEU A 365 7.98 28.41 12.28
CA LEU A 365 9.42 28.20 12.14
C LEU A 365 10.17 29.51 11.86
N ALA A 366 9.62 30.37 10.99
CA ALA A 366 10.24 31.59 10.58
C ALA A 366 10.30 32.62 11.72
N THR A 367 9.23 32.74 12.50
CA THR A 367 9.09 33.81 13.52
C THR A 367 9.31 33.32 14.96
N GLY A 368 9.25 32.00 15.20
CA GLY A 368 9.28 31.46 16.57
C GLY A 368 7.98 31.70 17.36
N LYS A 369 6.95 32.27 16.74
CA LYS A 369 5.70 32.66 17.40
C LYS A 369 4.51 31.83 16.92
N HIS A 370 3.57 31.56 17.83
CA HIS A 370 2.30 30.86 17.55
C HIS A 370 1.09 31.82 17.58
N THR A 371 1.33 33.12 17.66
CA THR A 371 0.29 34.16 17.78
C THR A 371 0.07 34.86 16.44
N LYS A 372 -0.90 35.83 16.43
CA LYS A 372 -1.16 36.69 15.27
C LYS A 372 0.11 37.39 14.76
N ALA A 373 1.11 37.65 15.62
CA ALA A 373 2.40 38.20 15.21
C ALA A 373 3.19 37.32 14.22
N ALA A 374 2.89 36.02 14.11
CA ALA A 374 3.48 35.13 13.11
C ALA A 374 3.06 35.48 11.67
N TYR A 375 1.93 36.17 11.48
CA TYR A 375 1.43 36.62 10.18
C TYR A 375 2.25 37.75 9.55
N GLN A 376 3.19 38.36 10.31
CA GLN A 376 4.21 39.27 9.72
C GLN A 376 5.04 38.56 8.64
N PHE A 377 5.23 37.24 8.75
CA PHE A 377 5.80 36.41 7.69
C PHE A 377 4.71 36.09 6.67
N ARG A 378 4.69 36.85 5.56
CA ARG A 378 3.64 36.83 4.55
C ARG A 378 3.81 35.67 3.57
N TYR A 379 2.79 35.41 2.77
CA TYR A 379 2.80 34.39 1.73
C TYR A 379 3.91 34.63 0.70
N GLU A 380 4.16 35.92 0.33
CA GLU A 380 5.25 36.29 -0.59
C GLU A 380 6.64 35.91 -0.05
N ASP A 381 6.82 35.99 1.27
CA ASP A 381 8.07 35.55 1.89
C ASP A 381 8.23 34.01 1.80
N MET A 382 7.14 33.27 1.88
CA MET A 382 7.15 31.81 1.69
C MET A 382 7.49 31.45 0.26
N LYS A 383 6.89 32.13 -0.73
CA LYS A 383 7.23 31.96 -2.16
C LYS A 383 8.71 32.20 -2.44
N LYS A 384 9.29 33.27 -1.88
CA LYS A 384 10.74 33.55 -1.99
C LYS A 384 11.61 32.44 -1.41
N LEU A 385 11.08 31.63 -0.47
CA LEU A 385 11.74 30.44 0.07
C LEU A 385 11.45 29.16 -0.73
N GLY A 386 10.67 29.26 -1.82
CA GLY A 386 10.31 28.17 -2.71
C GLY A 386 9.05 27.38 -2.31
N TYR A 387 8.17 27.97 -1.49
CA TYR A 387 6.89 27.31 -1.15
C TYR A 387 5.93 27.33 -2.34
N VAL A 388 5.40 26.16 -2.66
CA VAL A 388 4.35 25.96 -3.67
C VAL A 388 3.14 25.38 -2.94
N THR A 389 1.94 25.89 -3.23
CA THR A 389 0.69 25.34 -2.66
C THR A 389 0.26 24.09 -3.39
N LEU A 390 -0.41 23.17 -2.68
CA LEU A 390 -1.06 22.02 -3.30
C LEU A 390 -2.13 22.44 -4.29
N VAL A 391 -2.90 23.48 -3.94
CA VAL A 391 -3.97 24.00 -4.80
C VAL A 391 -3.42 24.52 -6.13
N SER A 392 -2.35 25.35 -6.11
CA SER A 392 -1.76 25.86 -7.36
C SER A 392 -1.20 24.72 -8.23
N ARG A 393 -0.60 23.71 -7.62
CA ARG A 393 -0.05 22.55 -8.34
C ARG A 393 -1.17 21.68 -8.92
N TYR A 394 -2.25 21.45 -8.18
CA TYR A 394 -3.39 20.69 -8.63
C TYR A 394 -4.04 21.26 -9.90
N TYR A 395 -4.22 22.58 -9.94
CA TYR A 395 -4.78 23.24 -11.14
C TYR A 395 -3.74 23.39 -12.26
N GLY A 396 -2.46 23.52 -11.93
CA GLY A 396 -1.38 23.53 -12.92
C GLY A 396 -1.28 22.20 -13.66
N ASP A 397 -1.22 21.09 -12.93
CA ASP A 397 -1.12 19.74 -13.51
C ASP A 397 -2.34 19.42 -14.39
N ARG A 398 -3.53 19.86 -14.04
CA ARG A 398 -4.76 19.67 -14.86
C ARG A 398 -4.80 20.48 -16.14
N ASN A 399 -4.19 21.66 -16.16
CA ASN A 399 -4.12 22.48 -17.36
C ASN A 399 -3.07 21.97 -18.35
N GLU A 400 -2.11 21.14 -17.91
CA GLU A 400 -1.13 20.49 -18.77
C GLU A 400 -1.65 19.16 -19.37
N GLU A 401 -2.70 18.56 -18.79
CA GLU A 401 -3.33 17.32 -19.26
C GLU A 401 -4.51 17.55 -20.25
N ASN A 402 -5.02 18.80 -20.38
CA ASN A 402 -6.05 19.22 -21.32
C ASN A 402 -5.43 19.97 -22.52
#